data_82f746f37b4c77a72832fa105ac71478
#
_entry.id   82f746f37b4c77a72832fa105ac71478
#
_cell.length_a   1.000
_cell.length_b   1.000
_cell.length_c   1.000
_cell.angle_alpha   90.00
_cell.angle_beta   90.00
_cell.angle_gamma   90.00
#
_symmetry.space_group_name_H-M   'P 1'
#
loop_
_entity.id
_entity.type
_entity.pdbx_description
1 polymer ?
#
loop_
_entity_poly.entity_id
_entity_poly.type
_entity_poly.pdbx_seq_one_letter_code
_entity_poly.pdbx_strand_id
1 'polypeptide(L)'
;MFSVQKIAAAIAVGSMLVLATAVPASAHDDLVGSTPAVDEKLAVAPTEVSLSFSDAVLPMGAAVIVVDAAGRDWVTGEPVLTGATVTAELEAGMPDAGYELRWRVVSADGHPISGLVPFTVGAGEPLTRTPAESAGWSPAPPRSR
;
A
#
# COMPACT_ATOMS: atom_id res chain seq x y z
N MET A 1 -50.69 27.44 -17.71
CA MET A 1 -49.84 27.94 -16.62
C MET A 1 -49.42 26.75 -15.74
N PHE A 2 -48.14 26.43 -15.74
CA PHE A 2 -47.64 25.42 -14.82
C PHE A 2 -47.58 26.03 -13.43
N SER A 3 -48.21 25.38 -12.45
CA SER A 3 -48.24 25.85 -11.06
C SER A 3 -46.80 25.85 -10.50
N VAL A 4 -46.41 26.91 -9.79
CA VAL A 4 -45.11 27.06 -9.11
C VAL A 4 -44.81 25.86 -8.24
N GLN A 5 -45.81 25.21 -7.67
CA GLN A 5 -45.71 23.99 -6.89
C GLN A 5 -45.19 22.78 -7.71
N LYS A 6 -45.59 22.67 -8.98
CA LYS A 6 -45.10 21.58 -9.86
C LYS A 6 -43.67 21.82 -10.28
N ILE A 7 -43.26 23.08 -10.48
CA ILE A 7 -41.85 23.42 -10.77
C ILE A 7 -40.97 23.16 -9.55
N ALA A 8 -41.42 23.55 -8.36
CA ALA A 8 -40.68 23.28 -7.11
C ALA A 8 -40.53 21.78 -6.84
N ALA A 9 -41.57 20.97 -7.09
CA ALA A 9 -41.52 19.53 -6.95
C ALA A 9 -40.55 18.90 -7.98
N ALA A 10 -40.51 19.36 -9.21
CA ALA A 10 -39.59 18.85 -10.22
C ALA A 10 -38.12 19.18 -9.91
N ILE A 11 -37.85 20.37 -9.35
CA ILE A 11 -36.51 20.76 -8.88
C ILE A 11 -36.09 19.93 -7.71
N ALA A 12 -36.98 19.67 -6.73
CA ALA A 12 -36.67 18.86 -5.58
C ALA A 12 -36.34 17.39 -5.94
N VAL A 13 -37.12 16.80 -6.87
CA VAL A 13 -36.84 15.43 -7.35
C VAL A 13 -35.56 15.39 -8.16
N GLY A 14 -35.30 16.38 -9.00
CA GLY A 14 -34.05 16.48 -9.79
C GLY A 14 -32.81 16.59 -8.88
N SER A 15 -32.89 17.42 -7.84
CA SER A 15 -31.80 17.57 -6.85
C SER A 15 -31.54 16.27 -6.06
N MET A 16 -32.60 15.55 -5.71
CA MET A 16 -32.50 14.29 -4.97
C MET A 16 -31.87 13.17 -5.83
N LEU A 17 -32.13 13.16 -7.14
CA LEU A 17 -31.49 12.21 -8.07
C LEU A 17 -29.99 12.47 -8.23
N VAL A 18 -29.55 13.74 -8.25
CA VAL A 18 -28.13 14.10 -8.37
C VAL A 18 -27.36 13.71 -7.13
N LEU A 19 -27.93 13.84 -5.93
CA LEU A 19 -27.27 13.40 -4.69
C LEU A 19 -27.14 11.87 -4.57
N ALA A 20 -28.05 11.11 -5.21
CA ALA A 20 -28.03 9.65 -5.15
C ALA A 20 -26.91 9.01 -5.99
N THR A 21 -26.26 9.77 -6.88
CA THR A 21 -25.17 9.29 -7.75
C THR A 21 -23.78 9.73 -7.30
N ALA A 22 -23.64 10.33 -6.11
CA ALA A 22 -22.34 10.69 -5.57
C ALA A 22 -21.56 9.41 -5.21
N VAL A 23 -20.64 8.98 -6.09
CA VAL A 23 -19.63 7.99 -5.75
C VAL A 23 -18.68 8.59 -4.70
N PRO A 24 -18.30 7.84 -3.66
CA PRO A 24 -17.30 8.32 -2.72
C PRO A 24 -16.01 8.62 -3.48
N ALA A 25 -15.53 9.85 -3.42
CA ALA A 25 -14.22 10.21 -3.92
C ALA A 25 -13.20 9.74 -2.87
N SER A 26 -12.39 8.73 -3.21
CA SER A 26 -11.19 8.40 -2.44
C SER A 26 -10.14 9.47 -2.73
N ALA A 27 -9.70 10.18 -1.70
CA ALA A 27 -8.66 11.19 -1.80
C ALA A 27 -7.26 10.63 -1.47
N HIS A 28 -7.19 9.37 -1.04
CA HIS A 28 -5.94 8.68 -0.71
C HIS A 28 -5.55 7.72 -1.82
N ASP A 29 -4.24 7.63 -2.06
CA ASP A 29 -3.70 6.66 -2.99
C ASP A 29 -3.80 5.27 -2.39
N ASP A 30 -4.22 4.30 -3.19
CA ASP A 30 -4.34 2.90 -2.80
C ASP A 30 -3.20 2.08 -3.41
N LEU A 31 -2.75 1.06 -2.70
CA LEU A 31 -1.88 0.04 -3.29
C LEU A 31 -2.73 -0.80 -4.25
N VAL A 32 -2.43 -0.70 -5.55
CA VAL A 32 -3.16 -1.42 -6.61
C VAL A 32 -2.47 -2.72 -7.04
N GLY A 33 -1.20 -2.90 -6.68
CA GLY A 33 -0.46 -4.12 -6.97
C GLY A 33 0.87 -4.18 -6.25
N SER A 34 1.38 -5.39 -6.11
CA SER A 34 2.72 -5.65 -5.57
C SER A 34 3.36 -6.86 -6.23
N THR A 35 4.69 -6.87 -6.23
CA THR A 35 5.51 -8.02 -6.58
C THR A 35 6.55 -8.21 -5.47
N PRO A 36 6.51 -9.30 -4.71
CA PRO A 36 5.52 -10.40 -4.77
C PRO A 36 4.08 -9.94 -4.48
N ALA A 37 3.09 -10.67 -4.98
CA ALA A 37 1.69 -10.46 -4.62
C ALA A 37 1.40 -10.91 -3.17
N VAL A 38 0.27 -10.47 -2.63
CA VAL A 38 -0.17 -10.89 -1.30
C VAL A 38 -0.31 -12.41 -1.23
N ASP A 39 0.31 -13.03 -0.23
CA ASP A 39 0.34 -14.48 0.01
C ASP A 39 0.97 -15.30 -1.14
N GLU A 40 1.73 -14.65 -2.03
CA GLU A 40 2.42 -15.35 -3.11
C GLU A 40 3.49 -16.30 -2.57
N LYS A 41 3.57 -17.48 -3.19
CA LYS A 41 4.60 -18.48 -2.94
C LYS A 41 5.59 -18.50 -4.09
N LEU A 42 6.79 -18.00 -3.84
CA LEU A 42 7.86 -17.95 -4.82
C LEU A 42 8.75 -19.20 -4.72
N ALA A 43 9.09 -19.79 -5.84
CA ALA A 43 10.03 -20.93 -5.87
C ALA A 43 11.47 -20.50 -5.55
N VAL A 44 11.81 -19.25 -5.84
CA VAL A 44 13.15 -18.66 -5.65
C VAL A 44 13.00 -17.28 -5.02
N ALA A 45 13.95 -16.92 -4.15
CA ALA A 45 14.00 -15.61 -3.54
C ALA A 45 14.06 -14.49 -4.60
N PRO A 46 13.24 -13.45 -4.48
CA PRO A 46 13.28 -12.31 -5.39
C PRO A 46 14.53 -11.46 -5.12
N THR A 47 14.99 -10.74 -6.12
CA THR A 47 16.10 -9.78 -5.99
C THR A 47 15.60 -8.36 -5.77
N GLU A 48 14.31 -8.12 -5.97
CA GLU A 48 13.65 -6.84 -5.85
C GLU A 48 12.19 -7.03 -5.45
N VAL A 49 11.64 -6.07 -4.74
CA VAL A 49 10.20 -5.94 -4.52
C VAL A 49 9.68 -4.67 -5.17
N SER A 50 8.42 -4.71 -5.61
CA SER A 50 7.76 -3.58 -6.28
C SER A 50 6.36 -3.37 -5.73
N LEU A 51 5.99 -2.11 -5.56
CA LEU A 51 4.68 -1.65 -5.11
C LEU A 51 4.14 -0.67 -6.15
N SER A 52 2.92 -0.87 -6.62
CA SER A 52 2.24 0.04 -7.54
C SER A 52 1.03 0.67 -6.85
N PHE A 53 0.95 1.98 -6.92
CA PHE A 53 -0.12 2.77 -6.32
C PHE A 53 -1.07 3.34 -7.37
N SER A 54 -2.24 3.79 -6.96
CA SER A 54 -3.26 4.36 -7.85
C SER A 54 -2.84 5.70 -8.45
N ASP A 55 -1.95 6.44 -7.79
CA ASP A 55 -1.37 7.69 -8.28
C ASP A 55 0.09 7.83 -7.80
N ALA A 56 0.79 8.84 -8.28
CA ALA A 56 2.17 9.10 -7.94
C ALA A 56 2.34 9.44 -6.44
N VAL A 57 3.26 8.76 -5.77
CA VAL A 57 3.58 9.01 -4.36
C VAL A 57 4.69 10.06 -4.23
N LEU A 58 4.67 10.79 -3.12
CA LEU A 58 5.65 11.84 -2.87
C LEU A 58 7.04 11.25 -2.56
N PRO A 59 8.13 11.89 -3.03
CA PRO A 59 9.48 11.35 -2.90
C PRO A 59 10.08 11.45 -1.49
N MET A 60 9.30 11.88 -0.51
CA MET A 60 9.74 12.02 0.88
C MET A 60 8.98 11.08 1.80
N GLY A 61 9.67 10.53 2.80
CA GLY A 61 9.05 9.70 3.83
C GLY A 61 8.70 8.27 3.39
N ALA A 62 9.12 7.85 2.19
CA ALA A 62 8.98 6.47 1.76
C ALA A 62 9.89 5.55 2.56
N ALA A 63 9.35 4.42 2.99
CA ALA A 63 10.09 3.37 3.66
C ALA A 63 9.57 2.01 3.19
N VAL A 64 10.49 1.12 2.88
CA VAL A 64 10.21 -0.27 2.50
C VAL A 64 11.18 -1.15 3.25
N ILE A 65 10.67 -2.16 3.94
CA ILE A 65 11.46 -3.23 4.56
C ILE A 65 10.86 -4.58 4.23
N VAL A 66 11.69 -5.60 4.17
CA VAL A 66 11.27 -7.00 4.02
C VAL A 66 11.85 -7.78 5.18
N VAL A 67 10.99 -8.20 6.10
CA VAL A 67 11.43 -8.86 7.33
C VAL A 67 11.08 -10.33 7.34
N ASP A 68 11.96 -11.13 7.95
CA ASP A 68 11.73 -12.53 8.26
C ASP A 68 11.20 -12.72 9.70
N ALA A 69 11.02 -13.96 10.11
CA ALA A 69 10.55 -14.31 11.46
C ALA A 69 11.49 -13.85 12.59
N ALA A 70 12.78 -13.63 12.31
CA ALA A 70 13.75 -13.11 13.27
C ALA A 70 13.75 -11.57 13.32
N GLY A 71 12.98 -10.92 12.45
CA GLY A 71 12.93 -9.47 12.31
C GLY A 71 14.11 -8.87 11.55
N ARG A 72 14.89 -9.69 10.82
CA ARG A 72 15.94 -9.19 9.94
C ARG A 72 15.33 -8.53 8.73
N ASP A 73 15.78 -7.31 8.43
CA ASP A 73 15.46 -6.63 7.19
C ASP A 73 16.40 -7.09 6.06
N TRP A 74 15.82 -7.43 4.93
CA TRP A 74 16.50 -7.92 3.73
C TRP A 74 16.62 -6.87 2.64
N VAL A 75 16.06 -5.66 2.83
CA VAL A 75 16.18 -4.56 1.87
C VAL A 75 17.59 -3.97 1.93
N THR A 76 18.16 -3.71 0.74
CA THR A 76 19.45 -3.02 0.58
C THR A 76 19.23 -1.62 0.03
N GLY A 77 19.83 -0.62 0.68
CA GLY A 77 19.73 0.76 0.22
C GLY A 77 18.37 1.40 0.47
N GLU A 78 18.12 2.48 -0.25
CA GLU A 78 16.88 3.25 -0.17
C GLU A 78 15.90 2.84 -1.28
N PRO A 79 14.58 2.88 -1.02
CA PRO A 79 13.61 2.59 -2.07
C PRO A 79 13.67 3.62 -3.19
N VAL A 80 13.49 3.17 -4.42
CA VAL A 80 13.44 4.02 -5.62
C VAL A 80 11.99 4.29 -5.99
N LEU A 81 11.65 5.57 -6.13
CA LEU A 81 10.31 6.02 -6.50
C LEU A 81 10.31 6.49 -7.95
N THR A 82 9.41 5.92 -8.75
CA THR A 82 9.21 6.29 -10.16
C THR A 82 7.71 6.46 -10.41
N GLY A 83 7.21 7.67 -10.31
CA GLY A 83 5.79 7.96 -10.43
C GLY A 83 4.97 7.24 -9.34
N ALA A 84 4.07 6.37 -9.76
CA ALA A 84 3.22 5.57 -8.88
C ALA A 84 3.86 4.24 -8.43
N THR A 85 5.13 3.99 -8.78
CA THR A 85 5.82 2.74 -8.46
C THR A 85 6.96 2.97 -7.48
N VAL A 86 7.04 2.13 -6.46
CA VAL A 86 8.13 2.09 -5.48
C VAL A 86 8.80 0.73 -5.57
N THR A 87 10.11 0.71 -5.76
CA THR A 87 10.93 -0.52 -5.81
C THR A 87 11.99 -0.51 -4.73
N ALA A 88 12.36 -1.69 -4.24
CA ALA A 88 13.45 -1.85 -3.30
C ALA A 88 14.24 -3.13 -3.62
N GLU A 89 15.56 -3.01 -3.68
CA GLU A 89 16.45 -4.14 -3.89
C GLU A 89 16.59 -5.00 -2.63
N LEU A 90 16.74 -6.30 -2.82
CA LEU A 90 16.90 -7.26 -1.74
C LEU A 90 18.30 -7.86 -1.72
N GLU A 91 18.79 -8.13 -0.52
CA GLU A 91 20.03 -8.86 -0.32
C GLU A 91 19.90 -10.30 -0.83
N ALA A 92 20.93 -10.77 -1.53
CA ALA A 92 20.98 -12.13 -2.01
C ALA A 92 21.09 -13.14 -0.87
N GLY A 93 20.60 -14.36 -1.10
CA GLY A 93 20.74 -15.45 -0.13
C GLY A 93 19.61 -15.51 0.91
N MET A 94 18.46 -14.91 0.61
CA MET A 94 17.25 -15.11 1.41
C MET A 94 16.90 -16.60 1.48
N PRO A 95 16.79 -17.21 2.69
CA PRO A 95 16.45 -18.61 2.83
C PRO A 95 14.97 -18.90 2.52
N ASP A 96 14.65 -20.18 2.39
CA ASP A 96 13.28 -20.66 2.34
C ASP A 96 12.57 -20.31 3.65
N ALA A 97 11.66 -19.33 3.62
CA ALA A 97 10.98 -18.82 4.81
C ALA A 97 9.72 -18.02 4.42
N GLY A 98 8.96 -17.64 5.41
CA GLY A 98 7.94 -16.60 5.29
C GLY A 98 8.54 -15.22 5.48
N TYR A 99 8.05 -14.26 4.71
CA TYR A 99 8.48 -12.87 4.72
C TYR A 99 7.30 -11.92 4.76
N GLU A 100 7.57 -10.71 5.21
CA GLU A 100 6.60 -9.61 5.22
C GLU A 100 7.24 -8.36 4.66
N LEU A 101 6.76 -7.93 3.50
CA LEU A 101 7.06 -6.63 2.91
C LEU A 101 6.20 -5.58 3.62
N ARG A 102 6.81 -4.71 4.39
CA ARG A 102 6.20 -3.57 5.06
C ARG A 102 6.56 -2.31 4.33
N TRP A 103 5.59 -1.46 4.10
CA TRP A 103 5.80 -0.22 3.37
C TRP A 103 5.05 0.95 4.00
N ARG A 104 5.62 2.12 3.80
CA ARG A 104 5.01 3.41 4.08
C ARG A 104 5.41 4.38 2.99
N VAL A 105 4.44 5.14 2.48
CA VAL A 105 4.66 6.21 1.51
C VAL A 105 3.79 7.41 1.90
N VAL A 106 4.06 8.56 1.30
CA VAL A 106 3.20 9.73 1.42
C VAL A 106 2.43 9.87 0.12
N SER A 107 1.13 9.82 0.21
CA SER A 107 0.18 9.97 -0.89
C SER A 107 0.27 11.35 -1.52
N ALA A 108 -0.22 11.52 -2.75
CA ALA A 108 -0.22 12.80 -3.47
C ALA A 108 -0.94 13.93 -2.71
N ASP A 109 -1.90 13.59 -1.84
CA ASP A 109 -2.60 14.53 -0.97
C ASP A 109 -1.82 14.90 0.31
N GLY A 110 -0.62 14.36 0.50
CA GLY A 110 0.26 14.64 1.63
C GLY A 110 0.05 13.77 2.86
N HIS A 111 -0.88 12.80 2.84
CA HIS A 111 -1.10 11.91 3.96
C HIS A 111 -0.22 10.66 3.89
N PRO A 112 0.38 10.22 5.01
CA PRO A 112 1.11 8.97 5.05
C PRO A 112 0.14 7.79 5.01
N ILE A 113 0.41 6.86 4.10
CA ILE A 113 -0.26 5.58 4.00
C ILE A 113 0.75 4.45 4.19
N SER A 114 0.32 3.33 4.74
CA SER A 114 1.18 2.19 5.00
C SER A 114 0.42 0.88 4.88
N GLY A 115 1.16 -0.19 4.66
CA GLY A 115 0.58 -1.51 4.58
C GLY A 115 1.65 -2.59 4.61
N LEU A 116 1.20 -3.81 4.37
CA LEU A 116 2.06 -4.97 4.38
C LEU A 116 1.59 -6.00 3.36
N VAL A 117 2.56 -6.71 2.80
CA VAL A 117 2.36 -7.79 1.82
C VAL A 117 3.14 -9.02 2.33
N PRO A 118 2.46 -10.04 2.83
CA PRO A 118 3.10 -11.30 3.17
C PRO A 118 3.39 -12.12 1.91
N PHE A 119 4.51 -12.84 1.92
CA PHE A 119 4.86 -13.82 0.88
C PHE A 119 5.76 -14.91 1.45
N THR A 120 5.96 -15.98 0.71
CA THR A 120 6.85 -17.09 1.10
C THR A 120 7.85 -17.40 -0.02
N VAL A 121 9.02 -17.91 0.38
CA VAL A 121 10.06 -18.38 -0.53
C VAL A 121 10.29 -19.86 -0.30
N GLY A 122 10.39 -20.63 -1.38
CA GLY A 122 10.68 -22.06 -1.36
C GLY A 122 9.68 -22.87 -0.53
N ALA A 123 10.21 -23.75 0.31
CA ALA A 123 9.41 -24.56 1.24
C ALA A 123 9.07 -23.84 2.55
N GLY A 124 9.28 -22.51 2.62
CA GLY A 124 8.99 -21.72 3.80
C GLY A 124 7.52 -21.73 4.22
N GLU A 125 7.28 -21.56 5.52
CA GLU A 125 5.95 -21.39 6.08
C GLU A 125 5.62 -19.91 6.19
N PRO A 126 4.35 -19.51 5.96
CA PRO A 126 3.91 -18.12 6.15
C PRO A 126 4.21 -17.62 7.57
N LEU A 127 4.58 -16.33 7.70
CA LEU A 127 4.74 -15.72 9.02
C LEU A 127 3.42 -15.74 9.79
N THR A 128 3.46 -16.29 11.00
CA THR A 128 2.32 -16.23 11.92
C THR A 128 2.33 -14.88 12.62
N ARG A 129 1.27 -14.09 12.39
CA ARG A 129 1.10 -12.77 13.04
C ARG A 129 0.21 -12.85 14.24
N THR A 130 0.57 -12.08 15.26
CA THR A 130 -0.39 -11.67 16.29
C THR A 130 -1.15 -10.43 15.80
N PRO A 131 -2.46 -10.30 16.05
CA PRO A 131 -3.25 -9.14 15.61
C PRO A 131 -2.72 -7.77 16.06
N ALA A 132 -1.92 -7.73 17.13
CA ALA A 132 -1.30 -6.50 17.63
C ALA A 132 -0.16 -5.97 16.75
N GLU A 133 0.53 -6.81 15.98
CA GLU A 133 1.66 -6.41 15.14
C GLU A 133 1.22 -5.81 13.79
N SER A 134 0.02 -6.15 13.34
CA SER A 134 -0.53 -5.63 12.08
C SER A 134 -0.99 -4.17 12.15
N ALA A 135 -1.18 -3.61 13.35
CA ALA A 135 -1.80 -2.30 13.56
C ALA A 135 -0.81 -1.14 13.79
N GLY A 136 0.49 -1.35 13.86
CA GLY A 136 1.37 -0.34 14.41
C GLY A 136 2.79 -0.22 13.86
N TRP A 137 3.07 -0.71 12.62
CA TRP A 137 4.41 -0.47 12.08
C TRP A 137 4.61 1.02 11.77
N SER A 138 5.54 1.62 12.48
CA SER A 138 6.07 2.96 12.19
C SER A 138 7.57 2.82 11.94
N PRO A 139 8.09 3.25 10.78
CA PRO A 139 9.53 3.17 10.53
C PRO A 139 10.28 3.99 11.58
N ALA A 140 11.40 3.44 12.05
CA ALA A 140 12.30 4.18 12.91
C ALA A 140 12.83 5.42 12.16
N PRO A 141 13.10 6.53 12.86
CA PRO A 141 13.71 7.69 12.23
C PRO A 141 15.08 7.31 11.64
N PRO A 142 15.51 7.94 10.56
CA PRO A 142 16.80 7.68 9.95
C PRO A 142 17.90 7.86 10.99
N ARG A 143 18.81 6.91 11.08
CA ARG A 143 19.98 7.01 11.97
C ARG A 143 20.85 8.15 11.45
N SER A 144 20.98 9.21 12.23
CA SER A 144 21.98 10.25 11.97
C SER A 144 23.38 9.62 11.99
N ARG A 145 24.11 9.79 10.91
CA ARG A 145 25.56 9.47 10.84
C ARG A 145 26.37 10.56 11.54
#